data_24cfc7ae3df21fac307fe08ffd1c4e34
#
_entry.id   24cfc7ae3df21fac307fe08ffd1c4e34
#
_cell.length_a   1.000
_cell.length_b   1.000
_cell.length_c   1.000
_cell.angle_alpha   90.00
_cell.angle_beta   90.00
_cell.angle_gamma   90.00
#
_symmetry.space_group_name_H-M   'P 1'
#
loop_
_entity.id
_entity.type
_entity.pdbx_description
1 polymer ?
#
loop_
_entity_poly.entity_id
_entity_poly.type
_entity_poly.pdbx_seq_one_letter_code
_entity_poly.pdbx_strand_id
1 'polypeptide(L)'
;MVTERDAALPVAAAGEAIASARSPRHGGGPTVAKTLAATVVAAILVFLVLPTLIIVPMSLSETAYLQFPPQGLTLDWYGAYFSDADWMASTWFSLQIALATSLAATVVGTLTALAIGKGDLPFKGLVQAMALGPMIVPHVVLGVALYLVFSPLHLTGTFVGFLVAHTVLA
;
A
#
# COMPACT_ATOMS: atom_id res chain seq x y z
N MET A 1 -23.27 -56.54 -45.97
CA MET A 1 -21.97 -55.91 -46.28
C MET A 1 -22.25 -54.42 -46.20
N VAL A 2 -22.23 -53.86 -44.97
CA VAL A 2 -22.51 -52.43 -44.72
C VAL A 2 -21.16 -51.74 -44.62
N THR A 3 -20.89 -50.81 -45.52
CA THR A 3 -19.63 -50.10 -45.62
C THR A 3 -19.52 -49.06 -44.52
N GLU A 4 -18.59 -49.30 -43.66
CA GLU A 4 -18.11 -48.47 -42.54
C GLU A 4 -17.31 -47.26 -43.10
N ARG A 5 -17.97 -46.25 -43.71
CA ARG A 5 -17.27 -45.11 -44.29
C ARG A 5 -17.81 -43.72 -44.02
N ASP A 6 -18.81 -43.58 -43.12
CA ASP A 6 -19.46 -42.25 -42.91
C ASP A 6 -19.45 -41.69 -41.52
N ALA A 7 -18.43 -41.97 -40.71
CA ALA A 7 -18.38 -41.43 -39.34
C ALA A 7 -17.03 -40.81 -38.92
N ALA A 8 -16.28 -40.27 -39.87
CA ALA A 8 -15.11 -39.47 -39.51
C ALA A 8 -15.30 -38.04 -40.01
N LEU A 9 -16.00 -37.21 -39.23
CA LEU A 9 -15.88 -35.76 -39.42
C LEU A 9 -14.40 -35.38 -39.26
N PRO A 10 -13.82 -34.69 -40.24
CA PRO A 10 -12.39 -34.39 -40.22
C PRO A 10 -12.07 -33.56 -38.98
N VAL A 11 -11.16 -34.07 -38.15
CA VAL A 11 -10.63 -33.42 -36.92
C VAL A 11 -10.18 -31.98 -37.22
N ALA A 12 -9.81 -31.68 -38.46
CA ALA A 12 -9.50 -30.36 -38.94
C ALA A 12 -10.68 -29.36 -38.82
N ALA A 13 -11.91 -29.77 -39.17
CA ALA A 13 -13.10 -28.91 -39.09
C ALA A 13 -13.52 -28.61 -37.64
N ALA A 14 -13.31 -29.56 -36.73
CA ALA A 14 -13.51 -29.32 -35.30
C ALA A 14 -12.47 -28.35 -34.73
N GLY A 15 -11.21 -28.41 -35.16
CA GLY A 15 -10.14 -27.49 -34.77
C GLY A 15 -10.40 -26.05 -35.20
N GLU A 16 -10.89 -25.86 -36.47
CA GLU A 16 -11.24 -24.52 -36.96
C GLU A 16 -12.48 -23.94 -36.29
N ALA A 17 -13.49 -24.76 -35.95
CA ALA A 17 -14.66 -24.32 -35.19
C ALA A 17 -14.31 -23.89 -33.77
N ILE A 18 -13.36 -24.57 -33.09
CA ILE A 18 -12.88 -24.20 -31.76
C ILE A 18 -11.98 -22.94 -31.83
N ALA A 19 -11.19 -22.78 -32.90
CA ALA A 19 -10.37 -21.59 -33.11
C ALA A 19 -11.23 -20.34 -33.41
N SER A 20 -12.31 -20.47 -34.15
CA SER A 20 -13.23 -19.37 -34.45
C SER A 20 -14.09 -18.94 -33.27
N ALA A 21 -14.36 -19.84 -32.31
CA ALA A 21 -15.10 -19.58 -31.11
C ALA A 21 -14.26 -18.84 -30.02
N ARG A 22 -12.93 -18.72 -30.21
CA ARG A 22 -12.02 -18.13 -29.21
C ARG A 22 -11.60 -16.68 -29.47
N SER A 23 -12.29 -15.93 -30.28
CA SER A 23 -12.09 -14.48 -30.40
C SER A 23 -13.22 -13.73 -29.71
N PRO A 24 -13.08 -13.35 -28.41
CA PRO A 24 -13.86 -12.24 -27.92
C PRO A 24 -13.27 -10.99 -28.59
N ARG A 25 -13.92 -10.55 -29.70
CA ARG A 25 -13.68 -9.22 -30.24
C ARG A 25 -14.05 -8.19 -29.17
N HIS A 26 -13.08 -7.80 -28.35
CA HIS A 26 -13.14 -6.61 -27.52
C HIS A 26 -13.01 -5.34 -28.39
N GLY A 27 -13.88 -5.21 -29.36
CA GLY A 27 -14.05 -4.03 -30.20
C GLY A 27 -15.31 -3.30 -29.81
N GLY A 28 -15.43 -2.92 -28.54
CA GLY A 28 -16.47 -2.00 -28.09
C GLY A 28 -15.77 -0.79 -27.46
N GLY A 29 -16.02 0.41 -28.01
CA GLY A 29 -15.68 1.66 -27.36
C GLY A 29 -16.19 1.69 -25.93
N PRO A 30 -15.80 2.69 -25.10
CA PRO A 30 -16.16 2.72 -23.71
C PRO A 30 -17.68 2.68 -23.57
N THR A 31 -18.21 1.58 -23.05
CA THR A 31 -19.63 1.49 -22.70
C THR A 31 -19.91 2.57 -21.63
N VAL A 32 -21.10 3.17 -21.66
CA VAL A 32 -21.53 4.22 -20.69
C VAL A 32 -21.14 3.85 -19.24
N ALA A 33 -21.27 2.58 -18.90
CA ALA A 33 -20.87 2.06 -17.58
C ALA A 33 -19.36 2.21 -17.32
N LYS A 34 -18.49 1.96 -18.32
CA LYS A 34 -17.02 2.14 -18.17
C LYS A 34 -16.66 3.62 -18.06
N THR A 35 -17.30 4.48 -18.83
CA THR A 35 -17.08 5.93 -18.76
C THR A 35 -17.52 6.45 -17.40
N LEU A 36 -18.70 6.06 -16.92
CA LEU A 36 -19.18 6.44 -15.59
C LEU A 36 -18.23 5.96 -14.49
N ALA A 37 -17.81 4.71 -14.53
CA ALA A 37 -16.86 4.17 -13.56
C ALA A 37 -15.51 4.93 -13.60
N ALA A 38 -14.99 5.23 -14.78
CA ALA A 38 -13.75 6.01 -14.94
C ALA A 38 -13.90 7.43 -14.38
N THR A 39 -15.05 8.08 -14.60
CA THR A 39 -15.33 9.43 -14.05
C THR A 39 -15.39 9.39 -12.52
N VAL A 40 -16.08 8.40 -11.94
CA VAL A 40 -16.14 8.24 -10.48
C VAL A 40 -14.74 7.99 -9.89
N VAL A 41 -13.95 7.11 -10.48
CA VAL A 41 -12.58 6.84 -10.05
C VAL A 41 -11.72 8.10 -10.16
N ALA A 42 -11.81 8.83 -11.27
CA ALA A 42 -11.09 10.09 -11.45
C ALA A 42 -11.49 11.14 -10.39
N ALA A 43 -12.78 11.28 -10.10
CA ALA A 43 -13.27 12.18 -9.07
C ALA A 43 -12.74 11.80 -7.67
N ILE A 44 -12.71 10.52 -7.33
CA ILE A 44 -12.13 10.02 -6.07
C ILE A 44 -10.64 10.33 -6.01
N LEU A 45 -9.89 10.09 -7.08
CA LEU A 45 -8.45 10.36 -7.13
C LEU A 45 -8.16 11.86 -6.99
N VAL A 46 -8.92 12.72 -7.67
CA VAL A 46 -8.82 14.18 -7.52
C VAL A 46 -9.09 14.59 -6.08
N PHE A 47 -10.16 14.06 -5.48
CA PHE A 47 -10.51 14.34 -4.08
C PHE A 47 -9.41 13.91 -3.10
N LEU A 48 -8.76 12.77 -3.32
CA LEU A 48 -7.65 12.29 -2.49
C LEU A 48 -6.37 13.12 -2.64
N VAL A 49 -6.11 13.65 -3.84
CA VAL A 49 -4.90 14.47 -4.12
C VAL A 49 -5.11 15.93 -3.72
N LEU A 50 -6.34 16.42 -3.73
CA LEU A 50 -6.68 17.83 -3.48
C LEU A 50 -6.12 18.39 -2.16
N PRO A 51 -6.19 17.69 -1.00
CA PRO A 51 -5.58 18.17 0.24
C PRO A 51 -4.06 18.42 0.09
N THR A 52 -3.36 17.54 -0.60
CA THR A 52 -1.92 17.68 -0.83
C THR A 52 -1.62 18.89 -1.73
N LEU A 53 -2.43 19.10 -2.78
CA LEU A 53 -2.30 20.27 -3.66
C LEU A 53 -2.58 21.59 -2.95
N ILE A 54 -3.43 21.60 -1.93
CA ILE A 54 -3.71 22.79 -1.11
C ILE A 54 -2.55 23.06 -0.14
N ILE A 55 -1.96 22.02 0.47
CA ILE A 55 -0.86 22.16 1.44
C ILE A 55 0.38 22.79 0.78
N VAL A 56 0.69 22.43 -0.47
CA VAL A 56 1.88 22.94 -1.17
C VAL A 56 1.89 24.49 -1.26
N PRO A 57 0.87 25.16 -1.80
CA PRO A 57 0.86 26.64 -1.80
C PRO A 57 0.76 27.23 -0.39
N MET A 58 0.09 26.55 0.56
CA MET A 58 0.01 27.04 1.95
C MET A 58 1.36 26.99 2.66
N SER A 59 2.26 26.07 2.31
CA SER A 59 3.60 25.99 2.87
C SER A 59 4.49 27.20 2.52
N LEU A 60 4.09 27.96 1.50
CA LEU A 60 4.77 29.19 1.07
C LEU A 60 4.13 30.47 1.66
N SER A 61 3.09 30.36 2.49
CA SER A 61 2.41 31.51 3.08
C SER A 61 3.29 32.20 4.12
N GLU A 62 3.27 33.55 4.15
CA GLU A 62 3.95 34.34 5.18
C GLU A 62 3.31 34.21 6.58
N THR A 63 2.04 33.80 6.61
CA THR A 63 1.32 33.66 7.89
C THR A 63 1.64 32.34 8.58
N ALA A 64 1.81 32.39 9.90
CA ALA A 64 2.01 31.20 10.73
C ALA A 64 0.76 30.31 10.84
N TYR A 65 -0.38 30.78 10.37
CA TYR A 65 -1.65 30.05 10.41
C TYR A 65 -1.99 29.45 9.04
N LEU A 66 -2.54 28.25 9.04
CA LEU A 66 -3.06 27.59 7.85
C LEU A 66 -4.30 28.33 7.37
N GLN A 67 -4.15 29.25 6.41
CA GLN A 67 -5.21 30.05 5.82
C GLN A 67 -5.18 29.91 4.29
N PHE A 68 -6.34 29.63 3.70
CA PHE A 68 -6.49 29.59 2.26
C PHE A 68 -7.44 30.71 1.78
N PRO A 69 -7.08 31.48 0.74
CA PRO A 69 -5.82 31.45 0.00
C PRO A 69 -4.62 31.96 0.82
N PRO A 70 -3.37 31.53 0.50
CA PRO A 70 -2.17 31.96 1.21
C PRO A 70 -2.00 33.48 1.14
N GLN A 71 -1.57 34.09 2.24
CA GLN A 71 -1.30 35.52 2.34
C GLN A 71 0.21 35.73 2.21
N GLY A 72 0.61 36.44 1.14
CA GLY A 72 2.02 36.62 0.81
C GLY A 72 2.71 35.31 0.36
N LEU A 73 3.98 35.40 0.01
CA LEU A 73 4.81 34.23 -0.35
C LEU A 73 6.18 34.37 0.30
N THR A 74 6.59 33.36 1.07
CA THR A 74 7.91 33.30 1.71
C THR A 74 8.51 31.90 1.64
N LEU A 75 9.83 31.83 1.72
CA LEU A 75 10.60 30.60 1.92
C LEU A 75 11.25 30.55 3.31
N ASP A 76 10.93 31.50 4.20
CA ASP A 76 11.56 31.61 5.51
C ASP A 76 11.35 30.36 6.37
N TRP A 77 10.20 29.70 6.24
CA TRP A 77 9.91 28.45 6.94
C TRP A 77 10.87 27.33 6.53
N TYR A 78 11.22 27.27 5.25
CA TYR A 78 12.19 26.29 4.76
C TYR A 78 13.60 26.64 5.23
N GLY A 79 13.96 27.95 5.21
CA GLY A 79 15.21 28.43 5.79
C GLY A 79 15.34 28.08 7.28
N ALA A 80 14.30 28.35 8.06
CA ALA A 80 14.22 28.02 9.48
C ALA A 80 14.36 26.50 9.71
N TYR A 81 13.64 25.67 8.95
CA TYR A 81 13.70 24.22 9.03
C TYR A 81 15.10 23.67 8.79
N PHE A 82 15.76 24.09 7.70
CA PHE A 82 17.09 23.57 7.34
C PHE A 82 18.23 24.14 8.22
N SER A 83 18.01 25.27 8.91
CA SER A 83 18.99 25.83 9.85
C SER A 83 18.85 25.31 11.28
N ASP A 84 17.72 24.68 11.59
CA ASP A 84 17.45 24.12 12.91
C ASP A 84 18.01 22.71 13.05
N ALA A 85 18.99 22.54 13.95
CA ALA A 85 19.68 21.28 14.15
C ALA A 85 18.75 20.16 14.68
N ASP A 86 17.75 20.50 15.49
CA ASP A 86 16.82 19.52 16.08
C ASP A 86 15.84 18.99 15.03
N TRP A 87 15.35 19.86 14.14
CA TRP A 87 14.53 19.46 13.02
C TRP A 87 15.29 18.55 12.04
N MET A 88 16.53 18.90 11.72
CA MET A 88 17.36 18.10 10.85
C MET A 88 17.72 16.74 11.46
N ALA A 89 18.08 16.72 12.77
CA ALA A 89 18.35 15.47 13.48
C ALA A 89 17.13 14.55 13.53
N SER A 90 15.95 15.11 13.81
CA SER A 90 14.69 14.38 13.86
C SER A 90 14.30 13.81 12.49
N THR A 91 14.51 14.59 11.42
CA THR A 91 14.26 14.14 10.05
C THR A 91 15.20 13.00 9.65
N TRP A 92 16.49 13.13 9.99
CA TRP A 92 17.46 12.08 9.72
C TRP A 92 17.13 10.79 10.48
N PHE A 93 16.80 10.92 11.75
CA PHE A 93 16.36 9.78 12.57
C PHE A 93 15.11 9.10 11.99
N SER A 94 14.11 9.88 11.57
CA SER A 94 12.89 9.36 10.94
C SER A 94 13.20 8.62 9.64
N LEU A 95 14.12 9.14 8.82
CA LEU A 95 14.54 8.48 7.58
C LEU A 95 15.24 7.14 7.85
N GLN A 96 16.11 7.08 8.86
CA GLN A 96 16.77 5.84 9.27
C GLN A 96 15.76 4.79 9.74
N ILE A 97 14.79 5.19 10.57
CA ILE A 97 13.72 4.30 11.04
C ILE A 97 12.88 3.82 9.85
N ALA A 98 12.49 4.71 8.94
CA ALA A 98 11.69 4.36 7.77
C ALA A 98 12.40 3.32 6.89
N LEU A 99 13.68 3.51 6.59
CA LEU A 99 14.47 2.58 5.79
C LEU A 99 14.66 1.24 6.50
N ALA A 100 15.02 1.26 7.79
CA ALA A 100 15.20 0.04 8.57
C ALA A 100 13.90 -0.77 8.70
N THR A 101 12.79 -0.09 9.00
CA THR A 101 11.45 -0.71 9.08
C THR A 101 11.01 -1.28 7.74
N SER A 102 11.17 -0.53 6.65
CA SER A 102 10.81 -0.98 5.31
C SER A 102 11.55 -2.26 4.92
N LEU A 103 12.86 -2.32 5.21
CA LEU A 103 13.67 -3.51 4.96
C LEU A 103 13.23 -4.68 5.85
N ALA A 104 13.10 -4.46 7.15
CA ALA A 104 12.68 -5.48 8.10
C ALA A 104 11.28 -6.04 7.77
N ALA A 105 10.30 -5.17 7.55
CA ALA A 105 8.94 -5.56 7.21
C ALA A 105 8.88 -6.31 5.86
N THR A 106 9.64 -5.88 4.86
CA THR A 106 9.70 -6.56 3.56
C THR A 106 10.28 -7.97 3.70
N VAL A 107 11.38 -8.13 4.44
CA VAL A 107 12.01 -9.44 4.65
C VAL A 107 11.07 -10.36 5.45
N VAL A 108 10.60 -9.91 6.61
CA VAL A 108 9.73 -10.71 7.49
C VAL A 108 8.42 -11.03 6.80
N GLY A 109 7.77 -10.04 6.18
CA GLY A 109 6.51 -10.22 5.47
C GLY A 109 6.63 -11.18 4.28
N THR A 110 7.70 -11.05 3.48
CA THR A 110 7.95 -11.97 2.35
C THR A 110 8.21 -13.39 2.82
N LEU A 111 9.05 -13.57 3.84
CA LEU A 111 9.31 -14.90 4.40
C LEU A 111 8.04 -15.52 4.99
N THR A 112 7.24 -14.74 5.73
CA THR A 112 5.96 -15.17 6.28
C THR A 112 4.98 -15.56 5.17
N ALA A 113 4.85 -14.75 4.14
CA ALA A 113 3.97 -15.03 3.00
C ALA A 113 4.40 -16.31 2.24
N LEU A 114 5.69 -16.50 2.01
CA LEU A 114 6.23 -17.73 1.39
C LEU A 114 6.01 -18.95 2.25
N ALA A 115 6.25 -18.84 3.55
CA ALA A 115 6.06 -19.94 4.50
C ALA A 115 4.59 -20.34 4.58
N ILE A 116 3.67 -19.38 4.64
CA ILE A 116 2.23 -19.65 4.64
C ILE A 116 1.76 -20.21 3.28
N GLY A 117 2.27 -19.67 2.16
CA GLY A 117 1.84 -20.06 0.82
C GLY A 117 2.35 -21.43 0.35
N LYS A 118 3.62 -21.73 0.62
CA LYS A 118 4.35 -22.89 0.07
C LYS A 118 4.74 -23.93 1.12
N GLY A 119 4.71 -23.59 2.40
CA GLY A 119 5.17 -24.45 3.48
C GLY A 119 4.06 -25.27 4.13
N ASP A 120 4.41 -26.49 4.58
CA ASP A 120 3.60 -27.29 5.48
C ASP A 120 3.91 -26.89 6.94
N LEU A 121 3.50 -25.67 7.30
CA LEU A 121 3.75 -25.13 8.63
C LEU A 121 2.81 -25.76 9.67
N PRO A 122 3.35 -26.31 10.77
CA PRO A 122 2.52 -26.60 11.93
C PRO A 122 1.93 -25.28 12.45
N PHE A 123 0.65 -25.29 12.85
CA PHE A 123 -0.06 -24.11 13.37
C PHE A 123 -0.16 -22.93 12.39
N LYS A 124 -0.27 -23.20 11.08
CA LYS A 124 -0.41 -22.19 10.01
C LYS A 124 -1.47 -21.13 10.33
N GLY A 125 -2.62 -21.53 10.90
CA GLY A 125 -3.67 -20.60 11.31
C GLY A 125 -3.23 -19.62 12.41
N LEU A 126 -2.39 -20.05 13.35
CA LEU A 126 -1.84 -19.18 14.39
C LEU A 126 -0.87 -18.16 13.79
N VAL A 127 0.02 -18.59 12.90
CA VAL A 127 0.95 -17.68 12.20
C VAL A 127 0.19 -16.64 11.40
N GLN A 128 -0.88 -17.01 10.69
CA GLN A 128 -1.75 -16.09 9.99
C GLN A 128 -2.45 -15.11 10.95
N ALA A 129 -2.98 -15.61 12.07
CA ALA A 129 -3.63 -14.76 13.07
C ALA A 129 -2.65 -13.75 13.68
N MET A 130 -1.41 -14.14 13.94
CA MET A 130 -0.38 -13.25 14.45
C MET A 130 0.04 -12.20 13.42
N ALA A 131 0.16 -12.58 12.15
CA ALA A 131 0.51 -11.65 11.08
C ALA A 131 -0.60 -10.62 10.79
N LEU A 132 -1.87 -11.04 10.87
CA LEU A 132 -3.02 -10.17 10.60
C LEU A 132 -3.54 -9.46 11.86
N GLY A 133 -3.16 -9.93 13.05
CA GLY A 133 -3.62 -9.40 14.32
C GLY A 133 -3.44 -7.89 14.47
N PRO A 134 -2.26 -7.33 14.18
CA PRO A 134 -2.04 -5.89 14.29
C PRO A 134 -2.94 -5.03 13.39
N MET A 135 -3.41 -5.56 12.27
CA MET A 135 -4.32 -4.86 11.36
C MET A 135 -5.77 -4.78 11.91
N ILE A 136 -6.15 -5.73 12.76
CA ILE A 136 -7.50 -5.81 13.34
C ILE A 136 -7.60 -4.98 14.62
N VAL A 137 -6.49 -4.89 15.38
CA VAL A 137 -6.43 -4.16 16.64
C VAL A 137 -6.39 -2.65 16.38
N PRO A 138 -7.23 -1.82 17.04
CA PRO A 138 -7.12 -0.37 16.92
C PRO A 138 -5.70 0.11 17.28
N HIS A 139 -5.10 0.93 16.42
CA HIS A 139 -3.70 1.39 16.56
C HIS A 139 -3.41 2.04 17.91
N VAL A 140 -4.40 2.75 18.50
CA VAL A 140 -4.26 3.37 19.83
C VAL A 140 -4.07 2.29 20.91
N VAL A 141 -4.83 1.19 20.85
CA VAL A 141 -4.73 0.07 21.80
C VAL A 141 -3.37 -0.60 21.65
N LEU A 142 -2.94 -0.83 20.41
CA LEU A 142 -1.63 -1.42 20.13
C LEU A 142 -0.48 -0.52 20.60
N GLY A 143 -0.60 0.81 20.40
CA GLY A 143 0.38 1.78 20.91
C GLY A 143 0.51 1.76 22.42
N VAL A 144 -0.61 1.70 23.16
CA VAL A 144 -0.60 1.56 24.62
C VAL A 144 0.01 0.24 25.06
N ALA A 145 -0.35 -0.87 24.39
CA ALA A 145 0.20 -2.19 24.71
C ALA A 145 1.73 -2.23 24.50
N LEU A 146 2.21 -1.70 23.38
CA LEU A 146 3.65 -1.58 23.10
C LEU A 146 4.36 -0.70 24.13
N TYR A 147 3.76 0.43 24.53
CA TYR A 147 4.33 1.28 25.58
C TYR A 147 4.47 0.54 26.91
N LEU A 148 3.44 -0.20 27.35
CA LEU A 148 3.48 -0.98 28.57
C LEU A 148 4.56 -2.07 28.58
N VAL A 149 4.83 -2.67 27.41
CA VAL A 149 5.88 -3.68 27.24
C VAL A 149 7.26 -3.03 27.14
N PHE A 150 7.39 -1.93 26.39
CA PHE A 150 8.68 -1.30 26.11
C PHE A 150 9.21 -0.48 27.26
N SER A 151 8.32 0.11 28.07
CA SER A 151 8.70 0.96 29.22
C SER A 151 9.59 0.21 30.23
N PRO A 152 9.22 -0.96 30.77
CA PRO A 152 10.07 -1.70 31.68
C PRO A 152 11.36 -2.26 31.04
N LEU A 153 11.36 -2.41 29.70
CA LEU A 153 12.52 -2.88 28.94
C LEU A 153 13.46 -1.73 28.52
N HIS A 154 13.15 -0.49 28.90
CA HIS A 154 13.87 0.71 28.49
C HIS A 154 14.01 0.89 26.97
N LEU A 155 13.04 0.37 26.20
CA LEU A 155 12.99 0.48 24.74
C LEU A 155 12.24 1.72 24.26
N THR A 156 11.48 2.38 25.14
CA THR A 156 10.73 3.60 24.80
C THR A 156 11.69 4.72 24.40
N GLY A 157 11.44 5.34 23.23
CA GLY A 157 12.27 6.42 22.70
C GLY A 157 13.60 5.97 22.05
N THR A 158 13.88 4.66 21.99
CA THR A 158 15.09 4.13 21.36
C THR A 158 14.87 3.76 19.90
N PHE A 159 15.94 3.74 19.09
CA PHE A 159 15.91 3.28 17.71
C PHE A 159 15.31 1.85 17.57
N VAL A 160 15.72 0.94 18.45
CA VAL A 160 15.24 -0.45 18.43
C VAL A 160 13.75 -0.51 18.79
N GLY A 161 13.30 0.25 19.77
CA GLY A 161 11.88 0.34 20.13
C GLY A 161 11.03 0.84 18.95
N PHE A 162 11.46 1.91 18.29
CA PHE A 162 10.77 2.41 17.09
C PHE A 162 10.77 1.40 15.95
N LEU A 163 11.92 0.75 15.67
CA LEU A 163 12.03 -0.26 14.63
C LEU A 163 11.07 -1.42 14.85
N VAL A 164 11.04 -1.97 16.07
CA VAL A 164 10.15 -3.10 16.41
C VAL A 164 8.68 -2.66 16.32
N ALA A 165 8.33 -1.51 16.91
CA ALA A 165 6.95 -1.01 16.90
C ALA A 165 6.44 -0.81 15.46
N HIS A 166 7.22 -0.15 14.59
CA HIS A 166 6.82 0.08 13.21
C HIS A 166 6.81 -1.20 12.37
N THR A 167 7.73 -2.14 12.62
CA THR A 167 7.74 -3.43 11.92
C THR A 167 6.54 -4.29 12.28
N VAL A 168 6.06 -4.22 13.53
CA VAL A 168 4.83 -4.92 13.97
C VAL A 168 3.58 -4.31 13.32
N LEU A 169 3.59 -3.00 13.05
CA LEU A 169 2.47 -2.28 12.43
C LEU A 169 2.43 -2.40 10.90
N ALA A 170 3.57 -2.70 10.26
CA ALA A 170 3.71 -2.79 8.80
C ALA A 170 3.34 -4.17 8.24
#